data_a2a9ff3ca9d7905d233ebda6f50c0cc5
#
_entry.id   a2a9ff3ca9d7905d233ebda6f50c0cc5
#
_cell.length_a   1.000
_cell.length_b   1.000
_cell.length_c   1.000
_cell.angle_alpha   90.00
_cell.angle_beta   90.00
_cell.angle_gamma   90.00
#
_symmetry.space_group_name_H-M   'P 1'
#
loop_
_entity.id
_entity.type
_entity.pdbx_description
1 polymer ?
#
loop_
_entity_poly.entity_id
_entity_poly.type
_entity_poly.pdbx_seq_one_letter_code
_entity_poly.pdbx_strand_id
1 'polypeptide(L)'
;MSVASQSLMDNVTYEDLYKRWEQGNWSAYDIDLSADKTGWEGLSDIQRRSAMWIYSMFFYGEDRVADTLAPYITAAPTEEQAYFLATQQVDEVRHSVFFHRFFKDVIGVGGDSIEQTLSATLPQLNWGYRGIFDRLDVMAEELRKDRSLPKYAQAITLYHLIVEGSLAQPGQHFIEDFFASEDTMPGFSSGMANVSRDEQRHIGFGVKVLSELLGEGAPGWEENRAAVTELLREVLPYGPAVFYPPNFDRSYTECYGFSLEDIFAFGLKLIRQRWRTIGYPTEEMPAGVFPFDPEASAEDVAKNQVKLMEAGILGPPDLTPQATPETQRIYFDVVKRAADTRAANGSPLVYQWHFTDAEPWHLVIDNGSTRAEPGEAPNPTLTLEASWKDFVGMSKPDANPLKMVLTRRLRPRGSIREIARMRKVFR
;
A
#
# COMPACT_ATOMS: atom_id res chain seq x y z
N MET A 1 20.41 -9.00 -10.11
CA MET A 1 20.78 -8.78 -8.70
C MET A 1 22.26 -8.42 -8.64
N SER A 2 22.64 -7.36 -7.92
CA SER A 2 24.03 -7.28 -7.51
C SER A 2 24.19 -8.31 -6.38
N VAL A 3 25.19 -9.19 -6.52
CA VAL A 3 25.60 -10.20 -5.52
C VAL A 3 25.82 -9.56 -4.13
N ALA A 4 26.01 -8.26 -4.06
CA ALA A 4 26.23 -7.49 -2.83
C ALA A 4 24.97 -7.27 -1.95
N SER A 5 23.76 -7.13 -2.52
CA SER A 5 22.56 -6.91 -1.70
C SER A 5 22.03 -8.20 -1.06
N GLN A 6 22.16 -9.32 -1.74
CA GLN A 6 21.80 -10.63 -1.20
C GLN A 6 22.78 -11.04 -0.09
N SER A 7 24.09 -10.78 -0.25
CA SER A 7 25.09 -11.09 0.76
C SER A 7 24.96 -10.29 2.05
N LEU A 8 24.36 -9.11 2.03
CA LEU A 8 24.13 -8.28 3.23
C LEU A 8 22.98 -8.84 4.09
N MET A 9 21.91 -9.38 3.47
CA MET A 9 20.78 -9.96 4.20
C MET A 9 21.09 -11.38 4.70
N ASP A 10 21.91 -12.16 3.97
CA ASP A 10 22.38 -13.49 4.40
C ASP A 10 23.24 -13.43 5.66
N ASN A 11 23.84 -12.27 5.95
CA ASN A 11 24.70 -12.07 7.12
C ASN A 11 23.96 -11.51 8.37
N VAL A 12 22.71 -11.03 8.26
CA VAL A 12 21.93 -10.55 9.41
C VAL A 12 21.10 -11.70 9.98
N THR A 13 21.39 -12.09 11.22
CA THR A 13 20.64 -13.13 11.93
C THR A 13 19.49 -12.53 12.73
N TYR A 14 18.49 -13.36 13.11
CA TYR A 14 17.44 -12.93 14.05
C TYR A 14 18.02 -12.52 15.41
N GLU A 15 19.11 -13.19 15.83
CA GLU A 15 19.86 -12.82 17.04
C GLU A 15 20.48 -11.41 16.92
N ASP A 16 21.01 -11.04 15.74
CA ASP A 16 21.54 -9.68 15.53
C ASP A 16 20.43 -8.64 15.59
N LEU A 17 19.24 -8.94 15.06
CA LEU A 17 18.07 -8.06 15.16
C LEU A 17 17.62 -7.88 16.61
N TYR A 18 17.61 -8.97 17.40
CA TYR A 18 17.29 -8.93 18.82
C TYR A 18 18.32 -8.10 19.62
N LYS A 19 19.62 -8.31 19.39
CA LYS A 19 20.70 -7.53 20.01
C LYS A 19 20.56 -6.03 19.72
N ARG A 20 20.22 -5.68 18.48
CA ARG A 20 19.97 -4.28 18.09
C ARG A 20 18.77 -3.69 18.83
N TRP A 21 17.74 -4.49 19.10
CA TRP A 21 16.60 -4.07 19.91
C TRP A 21 17.02 -3.74 21.34
N GLU A 22 17.75 -4.62 22.02
CA GLU A 22 18.24 -4.36 23.38
C GLU A 22 19.12 -3.11 23.45
N GLN A 23 20.02 -2.92 22.47
CA GLN A 23 20.92 -1.76 22.41
C GLN A 23 20.22 -0.45 22.07
N GLY A 24 19.12 -0.53 21.30
CA GLY A 24 18.35 0.60 20.83
C GLY A 24 17.16 0.97 21.72
N ASN A 25 16.95 0.31 22.85
CA ASN A 25 15.80 0.55 23.71
C ASN A 25 15.73 1.99 24.22
N TRP A 26 14.55 2.58 24.23
CA TRP A 26 14.29 3.94 24.64
C TRP A 26 12.96 4.05 25.40
N SER A 27 12.76 5.14 26.13
CA SER A 27 11.52 5.40 26.85
C SER A 27 10.75 6.54 26.21
N ALA A 28 9.48 6.31 25.90
CA ALA A 28 8.59 7.36 25.39
C ALA A 28 8.43 8.51 26.40
N TYR A 29 8.63 8.26 27.70
CA TYR A 29 8.55 9.28 28.77
C TYR A 29 9.82 10.12 28.90
N ASP A 30 10.95 9.68 28.37
CA ASP A 30 12.20 10.44 28.38
C ASP A 30 12.27 11.48 27.25
N ILE A 31 11.33 11.44 26.29
CA ILE A 31 11.22 12.45 25.24
C ILE A 31 10.65 13.74 25.86
N ASP A 32 11.44 14.82 25.82
CA ASP A 32 11.04 16.15 26.28
C ASP A 32 10.23 16.86 25.20
N LEU A 33 8.93 17.01 25.42
CA LEU A 33 8.00 17.70 24.53
C LEU A 33 7.72 19.16 24.95
N SER A 34 8.43 19.69 25.93
CA SER A 34 8.12 21.00 26.54
C SER A 34 8.23 22.17 25.55
N ALA A 35 9.20 22.12 24.62
CA ALA A 35 9.38 23.14 23.59
C ALA A 35 8.41 22.99 22.41
N ASP A 36 7.86 21.80 22.19
CA ASP A 36 7.10 21.44 20.98
C ASP A 36 5.75 22.17 20.91
N LYS A 37 5.17 22.51 22.05
CA LYS A 37 3.92 23.30 22.10
C LYS A 37 4.07 24.64 21.39
N THR A 38 5.17 25.34 21.63
CA THR A 38 5.45 26.62 20.95
C THR A 38 5.68 26.40 19.46
N GLY A 39 6.40 25.32 19.06
CA GLY A 39 6.57 24.94 17.66
C GLY A 39 5.23 24.65 16.98
N TRP A 40 4.35 23.88 17.64
CA TRP A 40 2.99 23.59 17.15
C TRP A 40 2.14 24.85 16.98
N GLU A 41 2.14 25.75 17.95
CA GLU A 41 1.41 27.03 17.88
C GLU A 41 1.95 27.93 16.76
N GLY A 42 3.22 27.82 16.41
CA GLY A 42 3.85 28.56 15.32
C GLY A 42 3.53 28.03 13.90
N LEU A 43 3.00 26.80 13.76
CA LEU A 43 2.60 26.28 12.46
C LEU A 43 1.43 27.06 11.86
N SER A 44 1.39 27.20 10.55
CA SER A 44 0.25 27.74 9.81
C SER A 44 -0.98 26.83 9.93
N ASP A 45 -2.18 27.35 9.63
CA ASP A 45 -3.42 26.59 9.72
C ASP A 45 -3.41 25.35 8.79
N ILE A 46 -2.83 25.48 7.60
CA ILE A 46 -2.74 24.33 6.68
C ILE A 46 -1.74 23.29 7.19
N GLN A 47 -0.60 23.69 7.76
CA GLN A 47 0.35 22.78 8.34
C GLN A 47 -0.26 22.02 9.53
N ARG A 48 -1.01 22.69 10.42
CA ARG A 48 -1.72 22.02 11.53
C ARG A 48 -2.77 21.03 11.03
N ARG A 49 -3.57 21.38 10.01
CA ARG A 49 -4.55 20.43 9.44
C ARG A 49 -3.88 19.23 8.78
N SER A 50 -2.82 19.47 8.04
CA SER A 50 -2.04 18.38 7.42
C SER A 50 -1.38 17.49 8.46
N ALA A 51 -0.75 18.07 9.49
CA ALA A 51 -0.19 17.34 10.62
C ALA A 51 -1.26 16.48 11.32
N MET A 52 -2.43 17.02 11.61
CA MET A 52 -3.55 16.27 12.19
C MET A 52 -3.95 15.09 11.32
N TRP A 53 -4.02 15.27 9.99
CA TRP A 53 -4.31 14.19 9.06
C TRP A 53 -3.23 13.09 9.10
N ILE A 54 -1.97 13.44 8.92
CA ILE A 54 -0.86 12.49 8.83
C ILE A 54 -0.58 11.82 10.19
N TYR A 55 -0.50 12.60 11.28
CA TYR A 55 -0.17 12.06 12.60
C TYR A 55 -1.29 11.20 13.17
N SER A 56 -2.55 11.46 12.81
CA SER A 56 -3.66 10.59 13.17
C SER A 56 -3.54 9.22 12.52
N MET A 57 -3.04 9.14 11.28
CA MET A 57 -2.77 7.87 10.62
C MET A 57 -1.63 7.13 11.32
N PHE A 58 -0.53 7.81 11.68
CA PHE A 58 0.55 7.17 12.43
C PHE A 58 0.05 6.64 13.78
N PHE A 59 -0.55 7.48 14.60
CA PHE A 59 -0.99 7.08 15.93
C PHE A 59 -1.98 5.91 15.91
N TYR A 60 -2.97 5.96 15.02
CA TYR A 60 -3.91 4.85 14.86
C TYR A 60 -3.21 3.59 14.36
N GLY A 61 -2.25 3.74 13.45
CA GLY A 61 -1.44 2.65 12.91
C GLY A 61 -0.67 1.91 14.01
N GLU A 62 0.12 2.64 14.79
CA GLU A 62 0.94 2.11 15.89
C GLU A 62 0.10 1.33 16.91
N ASP A 63 -1.08 1.87 17.28
CA ASP A 63 -1.98 1.19 18.20
C ASP A 63 -2.58 -0.09 17.60
N ARG A 64 -3.02 -0.06 16.34
CA ARG A 64 -3.62 -1.23 15.67
C ARG A 64 -2.61 -2.34 15.42
N VAL A 65 -1.37 -1.99 15.04
CA VAL A 65 -0.32 -2.99 14.83
C VAL A 65 0.08 -3.63 16.15
N ALA A 66 0.16 -2.88 17.25
CA ALA A 66 0.41 -3.42 18.58
C ALA A 66 -0.64 -4.48 18.98
N ASP A 67 -1.93 -4.21 18.74
CA ASP A 67 -3.04 -5.11 19.05
C ASP A 67 -3.02 -6.40 18.20
N THR A 68 -2.59 -6.30 16.94
CA THR A 68 -2.69 -7.41 15.97
C THR A 68 -1.49 -8.36 15.98
N LEU A 69 -0.37 -8.05 16.65
CA LEU A 69 0.86 -8.86 16.63
C LEU A 69 0.81 -10.19 17.36
N ALA A 70 -0.04 -10.35 18.38
CA ALA A 70 -0.08 -11.59 19.17
C ALA A 70 -0.31 -12.87 18.32
N PRO A 71 -1.23 -12.90 17.33
CA PRO A 71 -1.35 -14.04 16.40
C PRO A 71 -0.09 -14.28 15.55
N TYR A 72 0.63 -13.23 15.16
CA TYR A 72 1.89 -13.35 14.39
C TYR A 72 2.97 -14.05 15.21
N ILE A 73 3.12 -13.66 16.49
CA ILE A 73 4.05 -14.30 17.43
C ILE A 73 3.75 -15.79 17.54
N THR A 74 2.47 -16.16 17.70
CA THR A 74 2.07 -17.56 17.87
C THR A 74 2.07 -18.38 16.58
N ALA A 75 2.12 -17.73 15.41
CA ALA A 75 2.21 -18.36 14.10
C ALA A 75 3.65 -18.44 13.57
N ALA A 76 4.60 -17.77 14.24
CA ALA A 76 5.99 -17.77 13.82
C ALA A 76 6.56 -19.19 13.76
N PRO A 77 7.25 -19.59 12.65
CA PRO A 77 7.73 -20.95 12.46
C PRO A 77 8.95 -21.30 13.32
N THR A 78 9.66 -20.32 13.89
CA THR A 78 10.81 -20.52 14.77
C THR A 78 10.73 -19.64 16.01
N GLU A 79 11.40 -20.06 17.09
CA GLU A 79 11.45 -19.30 18.34
C GLU A 79 12.12 -17.92 18.15
N GLU A 80 13.17 -17.86 17.33
CA GLU A 80 13.87 -16.60 17.05
C GLU A 80 12.96 -15.56 16.37
N GLN A 81 12.12 -16.02 15.45
CA GLN A 81 11.12 -15.15 14.82
C GLN A 81 10.04 -14.72 15.84
N ALA A 82 9.58 -15.64 16.69
CA ALA A 82 8.62 -15.34 17.75
C ALA A 82 9.18 -14.32 18.76
N TYR A 83 10.44 -14.46 19.16
CA TYR A 83 11.10 -13.51 20.07
C TYR A 83 11.23 -12.14 19.44
N PHE A 84 11.62 -12.07 18.17
CA PHE A 84 11.68 -10.79 17.47
C PHE A 84 10.30 -10.10 17.43
N LEU A 85 9.26 -10.81 17.01
CA LEU A 85 7.89 -10.25 16.95
C LEU A 85 7.37 -9.82 18.34
N ALA A 86 7.77 -10.50 19.40
CA ALA A 86 7.45 -10.09 20.78
C ALA A 86 8.15 -8.76 21.14
N THR A 87 9.40 -8.56 20.74
CA THR A 87 10.09 -7.27 20.93
C THR A 87 9.47 -6.17 20.09
N GLN A 88 9.08 -6.48 18.86
CA GLN A 88 8.37 -5.53 17.99
C GLN A 88 7.05 -5.09 18.63
N GLN A 89 6.25 -5.99 19.19
CA GLN A 89 5.02 -5.59 19.89
C GLN A 89 5.27 -4.60 21.04
N VAL A 90 6.38 -4.71 21.75
CA VAL A 90 6.79 -3.73 22.77
C VAL A 90 7.10 -2.37 22.14
N ASP A 91 7.75 -2.37 20.97
CA ASP A 91 8.06 -1.12 20.26
C ASP A 91 6.78 -0.41 19.81
N GLU A 92 5.83 -1.11 19.20
CA GLU A 92 4.56 -0.54 18.74
C GLU A 92 3.74 0.06 19.89
N VAL A 93 3.71 -0.60 21.05
CA VAL A 93 3.12 -0.03 22.28
C VAL A 93 3.84 1.25 22.69
N ARG A 94 5.18 1.28 22.62
CA ARG A 94 5.99 2.46 22.93
C ARG A 94 5.72 3.61 21.96
N HIS A 95 5.61 3.32 20.67
CA HIS A 95 5.26 4.28 19.64
C HIS A 95 3.86 4.87 19.89
N SER A 96 2.87 4.03 20.17
CA SER A 96 1.53 4.47 20.54
C SER A 96 1.52 5.39 21.75
N VAL A 97 2.29 5.05 22.82
CA VAL A 97 2.44 5.91 24.00
C VAL A 97 3.09 7.25 23.67
N PHE A 98 4.11 7.27 22.80
CA PHE A 98 4.76 8.50 22.33
C PHE A 98 3.78 9.41 21.61
N PHE A 99 3.02 8.87 20.63
CA PHE A 99 2.02 9.65 19.91
C PHE A 99 0.90 10.14 20.83
N HIS A 100 0.40 9.30 21.75
CA HIS A 100 -0.58 9.72 22.74
C HIS A 100 -0.11 10.95 23.55
N ARG A 101 1.12 10.90 24.06
CA ARG A 101 1.71 12.04 24.77
C ARG A 101 1.79 13.28 23.89
N PHE A 102 2.25 13.13 22.66
CA PHE A 102 2.34 14.26 21.72
C PHE A 102 0.97 14.87 21.42
N PHE A 103 -0.04 14.07 21.13
CA PHE A 103 -1.41 14.57 20.91
C PHE A 103 -1.98 15.28 22.13
N LYS A 104 -1.79 14.73 23.33
CA LYS A 104 -2.29 15.28 24.57
C LYS A 104 -1.52 16.54 24.99
N ASP A 105 -0.20 16.46 25.08
CA ASP A 105 0.63 17.46 25.74
C ASP A 105 0.97 18.65 24.83
N VAL A 106 1.08 18.40 23.50
CA VAL A 106 1.48 19.39 22.48
C VAL A 106 0.27 19.90 21.70
N ILE A 107 -0.49 19.01 21.08
CA ILE A 107 -1.63 19.38 20.23
C ILE A 107 -2.85 19.80 21.06
N GLY A 108 -3.03 19.20 22.25
CA GLY A 108 -4.19 19.43 23.11
C GLY A 108 -5.45 18.71 22.62
N VAL A 109 -5.32 17.60 21.91
CA VAL A 109 -6.41 16.79 21.36
C VAL A 109 -6.46 15.42 22.05
N GLY A 110 -7.67 14.91 22.28
CA GLY A 110 -7.91 13.66 22.98
C GLY A 110 -8.20 13.87 24.47
N GLY A 111 -7.81 12.92 25.28
CA GLY A 111 -8.07 12.91 26.73
C GLY A 111 -6.94 12.26 27.52
N ASP A 112 -7.24 11.82 28.74
CA ASP A 112 -6.25 11.20 29.63
C ASP A 112 -5.92 9.75 29.25
N SER A 113 -6.76 9.09 28.48
CA SER A 113 -6.51 7.73 28.00
C SER A 113 -6.13 7.68 26.52
N ILE A 114 -5.39 6.63 26.12
CA ILE A 114 -5.06 6.34 24.73
C ILE A 114 -6.35 6.20 23.90
N GLU A 115 -7.37 5.48 24.41
CA GLU A 115 -8.66 5.29 23.74
C GLU A 115 -9.36 6.62 23.40
N GLN A 116 -9.35 7.59 24.33
CA GLN A 116 -9.93 8.91 24.08
C GLN A 116 -9.18 9.67 22.99
N THR A 117 -7.85 9.58 22.96
CA THR A 117 -7.03 10.21 21.94
C THR A 117 -7.22 9.53 20.58
N LEU A 118 -7.23 8.20 20.52
CA LEU A 118 -7.55 7.45 19.31
C LEU A 118 -8.93 7.82 18.75
N SER A 119 -9.95 7.88 19.60
CA SER A 119 -11.30 8.28 19.18
C SER A 119 -11.32 9.66 18.52
N ALA A 120 -10.49 10.59 19.00
CA ALA A 120 -10.36 11.92 18.41
C ALA A 120 -9.66 11.93 17.04
N THR A 121 -8.84 10.93 16.73
CA THR A 121 -8.12 10.80 15.44
C THR A 121 -8.94 10.12 14.36
N LEU A 122 -9.92 9.28 14.71
CA LEU A 122 -10.74 8.50 13.76
C LEU A 122 -11.33 9.30 12.59
N PRO A 123 -11.81 10.57 12.75
CA PRO A 123 -12.34 11.35 11.65
C PRO A 123 -11.33 11.67 10.55
N GLN A 124 -10.02 11.61 10.85
CA GLN A 124 -8.94 11.89 9.90
C GLN A 124 -8.63 10.72 8.97
N LEU A 125 -9.05 9.49 9.33
CA LEU A 125 -8.71 8.28 8.59
C LEU A 125 -9.57 8.16 7.33
N ASN A 126 -8.92 8.10 6.18
CA ASN A 126 -9.59 7.95 4.89
C ASN A 126 -9.93 6.49 4.53
N TRP A 127 -10.68 6.31 3.43
CA TRP A 127 -11.13 5.00 2.96
C TRP A 127 -9.98 4.03 2.68
N GLY A 128 -8.91 4.49 2.02
CA GLY A 128 -7.77 3.62 1.69
C GLY A 128 -7.08 3.09 2.94
N TYR A 129 -6.84 3.99 3.89
CA TYR A 129 -6.22 3.65 5.17
C TYR A 129 -7.06 2.62 5.94
N ARG A 130 -8.37 2.86 6.09
CA ARG A 130 -9.29 1.92 6.75
C ARG A 130 -9.28 0.56 6.08
N GLY A 131 -9.31 0.49 4.74
CA GLY A 131 -9.30 -0.77 4.00
C GLY A 131 -8.07 -1.63 4.27
N ILE A 132 -6.89 -1.02 4.41
CA ILE A 132 -5.65 -1.74 4.76
C ILE A 132 -5.71 -2.26 6.21
N PHE A 133 -6.13 -1.43 7.17
CA PHE A 133 -6.15 -1.82 8.59
C PHE A 133 -7.27 -2.79 8.92
N ASP A 134 -8.44 -2.67 8.28
CA ASP A 134 -9.51 -3.69 8.38
C ASP A 134 -9.00 -5.05 7.86
N ARG A 135 -8.18 -5.05 6.78
CA ARG A 135 -7.57 -6.29 6.28
C ARG A 135 -6.51 -6.84 7.22
N LEU A 136 -5.77 -5.98 7.92
CA LEU A 136 -4.80 -6.38 8.94
C LEU A 136 -5.51 -7.10 10.11
N ASP A 137 -6.63 -6.57 10.59
CA ASP A 137 -7.44 -7.21 11.64
C ASP A 137 -7.94 -8.58 11.20
N VAL A 138 -8.47 -8.69 9.97
CA VAL A 138 -8.90 -9.95 9.39
C VAL A 138 -7.74 -10.94 9.29
N MET A 139 -6.55 -10.49 8.88
CA MET A 139 -5.35 -11.34 8.80
C MET A 139 -4.95 -11.90 10.16
N ALA A 140 -5.00 -11.08 11.21
CA ALA A 140 -4.72 -11.52 12.57
C ALA A 140 -5.69 -12.65 13.01
N GLU A 141 -6.99 -12.54 12.69
CA GLU A 141 -7.98 -13.58 12.98
C GLU A 141 -7.83 -14.83 12.10
N GLU A 142 -7.37 -14.68 10.85
CA GLU A 142 -7.03 -15.80 9.98
C GLU A 142 -5.82 -16.58 10.53
N LEU A 143 -4.76 -15.89 11.01
CA LEU A 143 -3.58 -16.52 11.61
C LEU A 143 -3.88 -17.31 12.89
N ARG A 144 -4.90 -16.92 13.68
CA ARG A 144 -5.35 -17.70 14.84
C ARG A 144 -5.83 -19.09 14.44
N LYS A 145 -6.36 -19.22 13.22
CA LYS A 145 -7.00 -20.44 12.70
C LYS A 145 -6.08 -21.23 11.76
N ASP A 146 -5.27 -20.54 10.98
CA ASP A 146 -4.37 -21.11 9.98
C ASP A 146 -2.97 -20.53 10.15
N ARG A 147 -2.03 -21.36 10.64
CA ARG A 147 -0.61 -21.02 10.84
C ARG A 147 0.29 -21.60 9.76
N SER A 148 -0.25 -21.94 8.61
CA SER A 148 0.52 -22.44 7.47
C SER A 148 1.52 -21.39 6.98
N LEU A 149 2.62 -21.83 6.38
CA LEU A 149 3.63 -20.92 5.82
C LEU A 149 3.06 -19.97 4.75
N PRO A 150 2.16 -20.40 3.83
CA PRO A 150 1.51 -19.47 2.91
C PRO A 150 0.73 -18.36 3.63
N LYS A 151 -0.01 -18.69 4.71
CA LYS A 151 -0.75 -17.70 5.51
C LYS A 151 0.21 -16.78 6.26
N TYR A 152 1.28 -17.31 6.84
CA TYR A 152 2.29 -16.52 7.52
C TYR A 152 3.01 -15.58 6.54
N ALA A 153 3.34 -16.04 5.32
CA ALA A 153 3.92 -15.19 4.28
C ALA A 153 2.99 -14.03 3.88
N GLN A 154 1.68 -14.28 3.77
CA GLN A 154 0.69 -13.21 3.56
C GLN A 154 0.73 -12.19 4.71
N ALA A 155 0.72 -12.66 5.94
CA ALA A 155 0.70 -11.82 7.13
C ALA A 155 1.96 -10.93 7.21
N ILE A 156 3.15 -11.51 7.09
CA ILE A 156 4.42 -10.76 7.06
C ILE A 156 4.46 -9.76 5.91
N THR A 157 3.92 -10.12 4.73
CA THR A 157 3.83 -9.20 3.59
C THR A 157 2.93 -8.01 3.92
N LEU A 158 1.74 -8.25 4.48
CA LEU A 158 0.78 -7.18 4.79
C LEU A 158 1.35 -6.23 5.84
N TYR A 159 1.87 -6.77 6.92
CA TYR A 159 2.39 -5.98 8.03
C TYR A 159 3.68 -5.24 7.65
N HIS A 160 4.77 -5.98 7.42
CA HIS A 160 6.11 -5.40 7.32
C HIS A 160 6.40 -4.72 5.97
N LEU A 161 5.84 -5.22 4.85
CA LEU A 161 6.11 -4.62 3.54
C LEU A 161 5.07 -3.58 3.13
N ILE A 162 3.78 -3.84 3.39
CA ILE A 162 2.73 -2.92 2.98
C ILE A 162 2.55 -1.84 4.04
N VAL A 163 2.20 -2.18 5.29
CA VAL A 163 1.91 -1.19 6.34
C VAL A 163 3.17 -0.39 6.69
N GLU A 164 4.22 -1.02 7.18
CA GLU A 164 5.43 -0.31 7.60
C GLU A 164 6.25 0.17 6.40
N GLY A 165 6.59 -0.75 5.50
CA GLY A 165 7.57 -0.50 4.45
C GLY A 165 7.09 0.35 3.29
N SER A 166 5.79 0.36 2.98
CA SER A 166 5.26 1.06 1.81
C SER A 166 4.36 2.23 2.15
N LEU A 167 3.70 2.20 3.30
CA LEU A 167 2.78 3.25 3.72
C LEU A 167 3.39 4.15 4.80
N ALA A 168 3.94 3.59 5.89
CA ALA A 168 4.49 4.41 6.98
C ALA A 168 5.81 5.09 6.58
N GLN A 169 6.77 4.37 6.02
CA GLN A 169 8.10 4.89 5.77
C GLN A 169 8.16 6.14 4.85
N PRO A 170 7.40 6.25 3.74
CA PRO A 170 7.40 7.50 2.97
C PRO A 170 6.92 8.69 3.79
N GLY A 171 5.86 8.52 4.58
CA GLY A 171 5.35 9.57 5.46
C GLY A 171 6.37 10.00 6.52
N GLN A 172 7.02 9.03 7.17
CA GLN A 172 8.09 9.29 8.15
C GLN A 172 9.23 10.09 7.54
N HIS A 173 9.76 9.65 6.39
CA HIS A 173 10.88 10.32 5.72
C HIS A 173 10.63 11.81 5.46
N PHE A 174 9.51 12.16 4.85
CA PHE A 174 9.21 13.55 4.51
C PHE A 174 8.91 14.41 5.74
N ILE A 175 8.29 13.83 6.78
CA ILE A 175 8.04 14.53 8.06
C ILE A 175 9.36 14.81 8.78
N GLU A 176 10.25 13.84 8.86
CA GLU A 176 11.56 13.99 9.50
C GLU A 176 12.41 15.04 8.78
N ASP A 177 12.46 15.01 7.45
CA ASP A 177 13.18 15.98 6.64
C ASP A 177 12.68 17.41 6.89
N PHE A 178 11.35 17.61 6.97
CA PHE A 178 10.77 18.93 7.24
C PHE A 178 11.18 19.46 8.61
N PHE A 179 10.98 18.69 9.70
CA PHE A 179 11.29 19.18 11.04
C PHE A 179 12.78 19.31 11.31
N ALA A 180 13.60 18.51 10.66
CA ALA A 180 15.05 18.66 10.71
C ALA A 180 15.51 19.97 10.04
N SER A 181 14.85 20.38 8.94
CA SER A 181 15.20 21.61 8.22
C SER A 181 14.73 22.88 8.93
N GLU A 182 13.59 22.84 9.63
CA GLU A 182 12.97 24.00 10.28
C GLU A 182 13.42 24.20 11.73
N ASP A 183 14.13 23.22 12.32
CA ASP A 183 14.54 23.21 13.74
C ASP A 183 13.37 23.49 14.72
N THR A 184 12.19 22.95 14.36
CA THR A 184 10.96 23.09 15.13
C THR A 184 10.56 21.76 15.74
N MET A 185 9.85 21.79 16.89
CA MET A 185 9.37 20.61 17.61
C MET A 185 10.47 19.55 17.87
N PRO A 186 11.55 19.90 18.60
CA PRO A 186 12.71 19.02 18.81
C PRO A 186 12.36 17.71 19.51
N GLY A 187 11.37 17.70 20.41
CA GLY A 187 10.89 16.49 21.08
C GLY A 187 10.22 15.54 20.10
N PHE A 188 9.33 16.04 19.23
CA PHE A 188 8.70 15.24 18.18
C PHE A 188 9.73 14.68 17.21
N SER A 189 10.67 15.50 16.72
CA SER A 189 11.79 15.06 15.88
C SER A 189 12.60 13.93 16.52
N SER A 190 12.95 14.07 17.80
CA SER A 190 13.70 13.04 18.54
C SER A 190 12.91 11.75 18.71
N GLY A 191 11.60 11.85 18.99
CA GLY A 191 10.72 10.69 19.10
C GLY A 191 10.56 9.98 17.77
N MET A 192 10.29 10.71 16.68
CA MET A 192 10.19 10.16 15.34
C MET A 192 11.47 9.46 14.88
N ALA A 193 12.65 10.03 15.15
CA ALA A 193 13.92 9.38 14.84
C ALA A 193 14.09 8.04 15.57
N ASN A 194 13.57 7.90 16.80
CA ASN A 194 13.55 6.63 17.52
C ASN A 194 12.57 5.65 16.88
N VAL A 195 11.35 6.09 16.55
CA VAL A 195 10.34 5.29 15.83
C VAL A 195 10.94 4.78 14.53
N SER A 196 11.45 5.67 13.66
CA SER A 196 12.03 5.28 12.37
C SER A 196 13.18 4.29 12.49
N ARG A 197 14.02 4.39 13.52
CA ARG A 197 15.08 3.41 13.79
C ARG A 197 14.50 2.03 14.11
N ASP A 198 13.44 1.97 14.91
CA ASP A 198 12.76 0.72 15.23
C ASP A 198 12.10 0.14 13.98
N GLU A 199 11.41 0.95 13.18
CA GLU A 199 10.78 0.56 11.91
C GLU A 199 11.77 -0.04 10.90
N GLN A 200 12.99 0.52 10.79
CA GLN A 200 14.02 -0.06 9.92
C GLN A 200 14.37 -1.51 10.33
N ARG A 201 14.34 -1.82 11.63
CA ARG A 201 14.57 -3.17 12.15
C ARG A 201 13.38 -4.08 11.84
N HIS A 202 12.15 -3.59 11.99
CA HIS A 202 10.92 -4.33 11.68
C HIS A 202 10.84 -4.69 10.19
N ILE A 203 11.06 -3.73 9.31
CA ILE A 203 11.10 -3.94 7.86
C ILE A 203 12.23 -4.93 7.49
N GLY A 204 13.40 -4.78 8.13
CA GLY A 204 14.53 -5.71 7.94
C GLY A 204 14.17 -7.15 8.29
N PHE A 205 13.46 -7.36 9.39
CA PHE A 205 12.92 -8.67 9.78
C PHE A 205 11.95 -9.20 8.71
N GLY A 206 10.98 -8.38 8.29
CA GLY A 206 10.00 -8.78 7.26
C GLY A 206 10.67 -9.19 5.94
N VAL A 207 11.64 -8.40 5.46
CA VAL A 207 12.40 -8.73 4.25
C VAL A 207 13.16 -10.04 4.41
N LYS A 208 13.80 -10.29 5.58
CA LYS A 208 14.51 -11.54 5.86
C LYS A 208 13.57 -12.73 5.84
N VAL A 209 12.47 -12.70 6.59
CA VAL A 209 11.48 -13.80 6.62
C VAL A 209 10.95 -14.09 5.22
N LEU A 210 10.59 -13.05 4.47
CA LEU A 210 10.06 -13.24 3.12
C LEU A 210 11.11 -13.76 2.12
N SER A 211 12.39 -13.41 2.29
CA SER A 211 13.45 -13.99 1.49
C SER A 211 13.57 -15.50 1.72
N GLU A 212 13.40 -15.95 2.97
CA GLU A 212 13.43 -17.37 3.36
C GLU A 212 12.18 -18.15 2.88
N LEU A 213 11.03 -17.47 2.71
CA LEU A 213 9.76 -18.10 2.33
C LEU A 213 9.45 -18.01 0.83
N LEU A 214 9.90 -16.96 0.14
CA LEU A 214 9.56 -16.67 -1.26
C LEU A 214 10.75 -16.86 -2.22
N GLY A 215 11.98 -16.97 -1.70
CA GLY A 215 13.16 -17.17 -2.51
C GLY A 215 13.05 -18.48 -3.31
N GLU A 216 13.45 -18.46 -4.59
CA GLU A 216 13.42 -19.63 -5.45
C GLU A 216 14.24 -20.78 -4.82
N GLY A 217 13.61 -21.95 -4.70
CA GLY A 217 14.22 -23.13 -4.06
C GLY A 217 13.93 -23.26 -2.56
N ALA A 218 13.30 -22.28 -1.91
CA ALA A 218 12.82 -22.43 -0.53
C ALA A 218 11.67 -23.44 -0.45
N PRO A 219 11.51 -24.19 0.64
CA PRO A 219 10.41 -25.14 0.78
C PRO A 219 9.04 -24.47 0.62
N GLY A 220 8.22 -24.92 -0.36
CA GLY A 220 6.88 -24.37 -0.61
C GLY A 220 6.84 -22.97 -1.20
N TRP A 221 7.93 -22.46 -1.75
CA TRP A 221 8.02 -21.09 -2.27
C TRP A 221 6.97 -20.75 -3.32
N GLU A 222 6.59 -21.71 -4.18
CA GLU A 222 5.54 -21.48 -5.20
C GLU A 222 4.17 -21.23 -4.58
N GLU A 223 3.79 -22.02 -3.55
CA GLU A 223 2.54 -21.83 -2.82
C GLU A 223 2.55 -20.53 -2.02
N ASN A 224 3.68 -20.21 -1.38
CA ASN A 224 3.85 -18.97 -0.65
C ASN A 224 3.73 -17.74 -1.58
N ARG A 225 4.38 -17.77 -2.76
CA ARG A 225 4.25 -16.71 -3.79
C ARG A 225 2.82 -16.59 -4.31
N ALA A 226 2.12 -17.69 -4.53
CA ALA A 226 0.73 -17.68 -4.96
C ALA A 226 -0.17 -17.00 -3.91
N ALA A 227 -0.01 -17.36 -2.62
CA ALA A 227 -0.75 -16.75 -1.53
C ALA A 227 -0.46 -15.25 -1.38
N VAL A 228 0.80 -14.86 -1.41
CA VAL A 228 1.21 -13.45 -1.36
C VAL A 228 0.66 -12.67 -2.55
N THR A 229 0.69 -13.23 -3.75
CA THR A 229 0.11 -12.63 -4.96
C THR A 229 -1.38 -12.35 -4.80
N GLU A 230 -2.13 -13.27 -4.19
CA GLU A 230 -3.56 -13.09 -3.93
C GLU A 230 -3.81 -11.93 -2.95
N LEU A 231 -3.06 -11.87 -1.84
CA LEU A 231 -3.12 -10.77 -0.91
C LEU A 231 -2.81 -9.42 -1.58
N LEU A 232 -1.75 -9.36 -2.38
CA LEU A 232 -1.36 -8.11 -3.06
C LEU A 232 -2.46 -7.60 -3.99
N ARG A 233 -3.14 -8.48 -4.73
CA ARG A 233 -4.30 -8.08 -5.56
C ARG A 233 -5.43 -7.49 -4.74
N GLU A 234 -5.64 -7.99 -3.53
CA GLU A 234 -6.68 -7.51 -2.61
C GLU A 234 -6.33 -6.13 -2.05
N VAL A 235 -5.09 -5.89 -1.63
CA VAL A 235 -4.73 -4.72 -0.82
C VAL A 235 -4.14 -3.56 -1.62
N LEU A 236 -3.44 -3.82 -2.73
CA LEU A 236 -2.80 -2.75 -3.52
C LEU A 236 -3.75 -1.68 -4.05
N PRO A 237 -5.03 -1.97 -4.39
CA PRO A 237 -5.96 -0.92 -4.80
C PRO A 237 -6.25 0.13 -3.73
N TYR A 238 -6.03 -0.17 -2.44
CA TYR A 238 -6.15 0.80 -1.35
C TYR A 238 -4.94 1.73 -1.24
N GLY A 239 -3.74 1.29 -1.66
CA GLY A 239 -2.48 1.99 -1.45
C GLY A 239 -2.49 3.46 -1.88
N PRO A 240 -2.85 3.80 -3.13
CA PRO A 240 -2.95 5.19 -3.56
C PRO A 240 -3.93 6.01 -2.74
N ALA A 241 -5.03 5.40 -2.30
CA ALA A 241 -6.08 6.08 -1.54
C ALA A 241 -5.66 6.42 -0.10
N VAL A 242 -4.64 5.76 0.47
CA VAL A 242 -4.07 6.13 1.77
C VAL A 242 -3.54 7.56 1.75
N PHE A 243 -2.86 7.94 0.68
CA PHE A 243 -2.29 9.28 0.50
C PHE A 243 -3.23 10.24 -0.23
N TYR A 244 -4.51 9.91 -0.34
CA TYR A 244 -5.52 10.80 -0.92
C TYR A 244 -5.86 11.89 0.09
N PRO A 245 -5.41 13.15 -0.12
CA PRO A 245 -5.62 14.21 0.85
C PRO A 245 -7.10 14.61 0.90
N PRO A 246 -7.57 15.19 2.01
CA PRO A 246 -8.94 15.68 2.11
C PRO A 246 -9.33 16.58 0.94
N ASN A 247 -10.42 16.25 0.25
CA ASN A 247 -10.90 16.95 -0.96
C ASN A 247 -9.89 17.06 -2.11
N PHE A 248 -8.90 16.21 -2.13
CA PHE A 248 -7.74 16.26 -3.04
C PHE A 248 -7.01 17.62 -3.00
N ASP A 249 -6.92 18.22 -1.82
CA ASP A 249 -6.22 19.48 -1.62
C ASP A 249 -4.71 19.24 -1.47
N ARG A 250 -3.95 19.52 -2.53
CA ARG A 250 -2.50 19.29 -2.60
C ARG A 250 -1.71 20.11 -1.57
N SER A 251 -2.29 21.19 -1.05
CA SER A 251 -1.65 22.00 -0.01
C SER A 251 -1.35 21.20 1.27
N TYR A 252 -2.00 20.05 1.48
CA TYR A 252 -1.72 19.15 2.61
C TYR A 252 -0.29 18.53 2.57
N THR A 253 0.31 18.41 1.41
CA THR A 253 1.69 17.96 1.27
C THR A 253 2.64 19.11 0.92
N GLU A 254 2.21 20.00 0.03
CA GLU A 254 3.01 21.13 -0.45
C GLU A 254 3.38 22.13 0.66
N CYS A 255 2.58 22.23 1.74
CA CYS A 255 2.91 23.05 2.91
C CYS A 255 4.15 22.59 3.69
N TYR A 256 4.63 21.39 3.41
CA TYR A 256 5.87 20.82 3.95
C TYR A 256 6.98 20.72 2.89
N GLY A 257 6.78 21.27 1.70
CA GLY A 257 7.79 21.35 0.65
C GLY A 257 7.92 20.10 -0.23
N PHE A 258 6.98 19.15 -0.16
CA PHE A 258 6.96 17.95 -1.01
C PHE A 258 5.61 17.75 -1.70
N SER A 259 5.63 17.07 -2.82
CA SER A 259 4.44 16.76 -3.61
C SER A 259 3.95 15.32 -3.40
N LEU A 260 2.72 15.02 -3.81
CA LEU A 260 2.23 13.63 -3.86
C LEU A 260 3.09 12.77 -4.78
N GLU A 261 3.58 13.34 -5.89
CA GLU A 261 4.48 12.67 -6.81
C GLU A 261 5.78 12.23 -6.13
N ASP A 262 6.33 13.04 -5.22
CA ASP A 262 7.53 12.69 -4.44
C ASP A 262 7.26 11.49 -3.52
N ILE A 263 6.14 11.50 -2.81
CA ILE A 263 5.73 10.40 -1.93
C ILE A 263 5.62 9.08 -2.72
N PHE A 264 4.90 9.10 -3.85
CA PHE A 264 4.69 7.89 -4.65
C PHE A 264 5.96 7.42 -5.36
N ALA A 265 6.80 8.34 -5.84
CA ALA A 265 8.08 7.98 -6.45
C ALA A 265 9.02 7.33 -5.42
N PHE A 266 9.12 7.91 -4.23
CA PHE A 266 9.91 7.35 -3.14
C PHE A 266 9.38 5.96 -2.72
N GLY A 267 8.09 5.83 -2.46
CA GLY A 267 7.46 4.56 -2.10
C GLY A 267 7.68 3.47 -3.16
N LEU A 268 7.53 3.80 -4.45
CA LEU A 268 7.73 2.84 -5.53
C LEU A 268 9.19 2.36 -5.63
N LYS A 269 10.16 3.26 -5.42
CA LYS A 269 11.60 2.89 -5.37
C LYS A 269 11.85 1.87 -4.25
N LEU A 270 11.30 2.12 -3.06
CA LEU A 270 11.43 1.21 -1.91
C LEU A 270 10.76 -0.15 -2.18
N ILE A 271 9.55 -0.15 -2.74
CA ILE A 271 8.82 -1.36 -3.11
C ILE A 271 9.68 -2.21 -4.07
N ARG A 272 10.13 -1.63 -5.18
CA ARG A 272 10.95 -2.31 -6.18
C ARG A 272 12.24 -2.88 -5.57
N GLN A 273 12.93 -2.10 -4.73
CA GLN A 273 14.16 -2.52 -4.08
C GLN A 273 13.93 -3.71 -3.15
N ARG A 274 12.91 -3.66 -2.28
CA ARG A 274 12.63 -4.71 -1.30
C ARG A 274 12.22 -6.01 -1.95
N TRP A 275 11.32 -5.97 -2.94
CA TRP A 275 10.89 -7.18 -3.64
C TRP A 275 12.05 -7.84 -4.41
N ARG A 276 12.99 -7.06 -4.96
CA ARG A 276 14.23 -7.61 -5.52
C ARG A 276 15.12 -8.27 -4.46
N THR A 277 15.23 -7.65 -3.29
CA THR A 277 16.02 -8.23 -2.16
C THR A 277 15.39 -9.55 -1.67
N ILE A 278 14.07 -9.63 -1.64
CA ILE A 278 13.32 -10.84 -1.27
C ILE A 278 13.54 -11.98 -2.30
N GLY A 279 13.95 -11.66 -3.52
CA GLY A 279 14.09 -12.64 -4.60
C GLY A 279 12.78 -12.94 -5.34
N TYR A 280 11.79 -12.05 -5.22
CA TYR A 280 10.54 -12.07 -5.98
C TYR A 280 10.27 -10.67 -6.56
N PRO A 281 11.04 -10.24 -7.56
CA PRO A 281 10.94 -8.89 -8.10
C PRO A 281 9.57 -8.62 -8.73
N THR A 282 9.14 -7.36 -8.68
CA THR A 282 7.81 -6.94 -9.17
C THR A 282 7.59 -7.27 -10.64
N GLU A 283 8.66 -7.32 -11.44
CA GLU A 283 8.66 -7.64 -12.86
C GLU A 283 8.30 -9.12 -13.15
N GLU A 284 8.54 -10.01 -12.19
CA GLU A 284 8.24 -11.44 -12.27
C GLU A 284 6.86 -11.79 -11.71
N MET A 285 6.20 -10.84 -11.05
CA MET A 285 4.87 -11.08 -10.49
C MET A 285 3.81 -11.23 -11.57
N PRO A 286 2.75 -12.03 -11.30
CA PRO A 286 1.65 -12.18 -12.25
C PRO A 286 1.01 -10.84 -12.64
N ALA A 287 0.50 -10.76 -13.87
CA ALA A 287 -0.22 -9.60 -14.37
C ALA A 287 -1.32 -9.14 -13.38
N GLY A 288 -1.52 -7.85 -13.28
CA GLY A 288 -2.52 -7.24 -12.40
C GLY A 288 -2.06 -6.99 -10.96
N VAL A 289 -0.91 -7.54 -10.52
CA VAL A 289 -0.35 -7.26 -9.17
C VAL A 289 0.35 -5.90 -9.16
N PHE A 290 1.34 -5.72 -10.03
CA PHE A 290 2.00 -4.43 -10.23
C PHE A 290 1.95 -4.07 -11.73
N PRO A 291 0.82 -3.53 -12.21
CA PRO A 291 0.65 -3.26 -13.64
C PRO A 291 1.34 -1.95 -14.08
N PHE A 292 2.48 -1.65 -13.50
CA PHE A 292 3.32 -0.52 -13.90
C PHE A 292 4.33 -0.95 -14.94
N ASP A 293 4.79 0.02 -15.74
CA ASP A 293 5.90 -0.22 -16.66
C ASP A 293 7.18 -0.48 -15.86
N PRO A 294 7.78 -1.67 -15.94
CA PRO A 294 9.02 -1.96 -15.23
C PRO A 294 10.19 -1.09 -15.69
N GLU A 295 10.16 -0.64 -16.96
CA GLU A 295 11.17 0.23 -17.56
C GLU A 295 10.94 1.72 -17.28
N ALA A 296 9.73 2.10 -16.85
CA ALA A 296 9.45 3.50 -16.51
C ALA A 296 10.12 3.91 -15.20
N SER A 297 10.57 5.16 -15.12
CA SER A 297 11.08 5.74 -13.89
C SER A 297 9.99 5.75 -12.81
N ALA A 298 10.39 5.71 -11.54
CA ALA A 298 9.44 5.82 -10.43
C ALA A 298 8.70 7.16 -10.48
N GLU A 299 9.38 8.22 -10.92
CA GLU A 299 8.84 9.57 -11.10
C GLU A 299 7.74 9.62 -12.17
N ASP A 300 7.92 8.94 -13.31
CA ASP A 300 6.91 8.93 -14.37
C ASP A 300 5.68 8.11 -13.97
N VAL A 301 5.89 6.98 -13.29
CA VAL A 301 4.79 6.19 -12.72
C VAL A 301 4.02 7.01 -11.68
N ALA A 302 4.71 7.70 -10.77
CA ALA A 302 4.11 8.55 -9.75
C ALA A 302 3.28 9.69 -10.36
N LYS A 303 3.80 10.40 -11.36
CA LYS A 303 3.05 11.44 -12.09
C LYS A 303 1.75 10.91 -12.70
N ASN A 304 1.81 9.74 -13.34
CA ASN A 304 0.62 9.12 -13.92
C ASN A 304 -0.38 8.69 -12.83
N GLN A 305 0.11 8.18 -11.72
CA GLN A 305 -0.72 7.79 -10.58
C GLN A 305 -1.45 8.99 -9.98
N VAL A 306 -0.75 10.11 -9.74
CA VAL A 306 -1.36 11.34 -9.22
C VAL A 306 -2.40 11.91 -10.19
N LYS A 307 -2.15 11.90 -11.51
CA LYS A 307 -3.16 12.29 -12.52
C LYS A 307 -4.42 11.42 -12.45
N LEU A 308 -4.29 10.12 -12.24
CA LEU A 308 -5.44 9.23 -12.06
C LEU A 308 -6.18 9.50 -10.74
N MET A 309 -5.46 9.89 -9.69
CA MET A 309 -6.08 10.30 -8.41
C MET A 309 -6.84 11.61 -8.55
N GLU A 310 -6.24 12.62 -9.18
CA GLU A 310 -6.88 13.92 -9.47
C GLU A 310 -8.16 13.75 -10.31
N ALA A 311 -8.12 12.83 -11.28
CA ALA A 311 -9.30 12.48 -12.08
C ALA A 311 -10.34 11.63 -11.34
N GLY A 312 -10.14 11.30 -10.06
CA GLY A 312 -11.06 10.45 -9.28
C GLY A 312 -11.09 8.98 -9.69
N ILE A 313 -10.11 8.52 -10.48
CA ILE A 313 -9.98 7.13 -10.93
C ILE A 313 -9.37 6.27 -9.82
N LEU A 314 -8.27 6.74 -9.22
CA LEU A 314 -7.69 6.17 -8.01
C LEU A 314 -8.15 6.99 -6.80
N GLY A 315 -8.60 6.31 -5.74
CA GLY A 315 -9.09 6.97 -4.53
C GLY A 315 -10.41 6.39 -4.02
N PRO A 316 -11.13 7.11 -3.16
CA PRO A 316 -12.41 6.66 -2.59
C PRO A 316 -13.44 6.24 -3.65
N PRO A 317 -14.32 5.26 -3.37
CA PRO A 317 -15.23 4.70 -4.36
C PRO A 317 -16.42 5.63 -4.72
N ASP A 318 -16.70 6.63 -3.93
CA ASP A 318 -17.77 7.62 -4.13
C ASP A 318 -17.42 8.71 -5.14
N LEU A 319 -16.16 8.83 -5.52
CA LEU A 319 -15.72 9.79 -6.53
C LEU A 319 -16.34 9.50 -7.89
N THR A 320 -16.52 10.58 -8.67
CA THR A 320 -16.94 10.47 -10.08
C THR A 320 -15.71 10.63 -10.96
N PRO A 321 -15.21 9.53 -11.58
CA PRO A 321 -14.00 9.59 -12.38
C PRO A 321 -14.20 10.39 -13.65
N GLN A 322 -13.22 11.22 -14.00
CA GLN A 322 -13.20 12.03 -15.22
C GLN A 322 -12.56 11.23 -16.38
N ALA A 323 -13.21 11.24 -17.52
CA ALA A 323 -12.76 10.57 -18.74
C ALA A 323 -12.19 11.60 -19.73
N THR A 324 -10.97 12.08 -19.48
CA THR A 324 -10.25 12.86 -20.50
C THR A 324 -9.45 11.91 -21.42
N PRO A 325 -9.08 12.31 -22.64
CA PRO A 325 -8.20 11.48 -23.51
C PRO A 325 -6.89 11.08 -22.80
N GLU A 326 -6.32 11.95 -21.98
CA GLU A 326 -5.11 11.66 -21.22
C GLU A 326 -5.35 10.62 -20.12
N THR A 327 -6.39 10.79 -19.30
CA THR A 327 -6.68 9.86 -18.18
C THR A 327 -7.12 8.50 -18.70
N GLN A 328 -7.89 8.44 -19.81
CA GLN A 328 -8.22 7.18 -20.46
C GLN A 328 -6.96 6.48 -20.96
N ARG A 329 -6.03 7.19 -21.64
CA ARG A 329 -4.77 6.63 -22.12
C ARG A 329 -3.94 6.04 -20.97
N ILE A 330 -3.75 6.79 -19.87
CA ILE A 330 -2.99 6.32 -18.70
C ILE A 330 -3.67 5.08 -18.09
N TYR A 331 -4.98 5.11 -17.93
CA TYR A 331 -5.71 3.99 -17.34
C TYR A 331 -5.69 2.74 -18.23
N PHE A 332 -5.83 2.88 -19.55
CA PHE A 332 -5.73 1.74 -20.47
C PHE A 332 -4.29 1.22 -20.60
N ASP A 333 -3.28 2.04 -20.32
CA ASP A 333 -1.91 1.56 -20.17
C ASP A 333 -1.75 0.60 -18.97
N VAL A 334 -2.42 0.89 -17.86
CA VAL A 334 -2.51 -0.03 -16.70
C VAL A 334 -3.32 -1.27 -17.06
N VAL A 335 -4.50 -1.12 -17.70
CA VAL A 335 -5.38 -2.24 -18.10
C VAL A 335 -4.66 -3.23 -19.01
N LYS A 336 -3.92 -2.74 -20.01
CA LYS A 336 -3.19 -3.65 -20.93
C LYS A 336 -2.10 -4.45 -20.23
N ARG A 337 -1.46 -3.87 -19.19
CA ARG A 337 -0.42 -4.55 -18.40
C ARG A 337 -1.01 -5.51 -17.38
N ALA A 338 -2.23 -5.23 -16.91
CA ALA A 338 -2.96 -6.13 -16.02
C ALA A 338 -3.50 -7.38 -16.73
N ALA A 339 -3.46 -7.44 -18.05
CA ALA A 339 -3.99 -8.56 -18.81
C ALA A 339 -3.03 -9.77 -18.83
N ASP A 340 -3.48 -10.92 -18.33
CA ASP A 340 -2.74 -12.18 -18.47
C ASP A 340 -2.83 -12.71 -19.91
N THR A 341 -1.79 -12.51 -20.69
CA THR A 341 -1.72 -12.92 -22.10
C THR A 341 -1.83 -14.43 -22.32
N ARG A 342 -1.48 -15.25 -21.32
CA ARG A 342 -1.57 -16.72 -21.40
C ARG A 342 -3.02 -17.19 -21.56
N ALA A 343 -3.98 -16.41 -21.08
CA ALA A 343 -5.39 -16.72 -21.23
C ALA A 343 -5.88 -16.65 -22.71
N ALA A 344 -5.09 -16.05 -23.61
CA ALA A 344 -5.40 -16.01 -25.05
C ALA A 344 -5.29 -17.37 -25.74
N ASN A 345 -4.52 -18.33 -25.19
CA ASN A 345 -4.37 -19.68 -25.73
C ASN A 345 -4.02 -19.72 -27.23
N GLY A 346 -3.13 -18.82 -27.68
CA GLY A 346 -2.65 -18.79 -29.07
C GLY A 346 -3.65 -18.24 -30.12
N SER A 347 -4.81 -17.74 -29.70
CA SER A 347 -5.76 -17.07 -30.62
C SER A 347 -5.90 -15.60 -30.22
N PRO A 348 -5.85 -14.65 -31.18
CA PRO A 348 -6.04 -13.24 -30.86
C PRO A 348 -7.37 -12.98 -30.13
N LEU A 349 -7.35 -12.15 -29.11
CA LEU A 349 -8.50 -11.66 -28.38
C LEU A 349 -8.63 -10.17 -28.60
N VAL A 350 -9.83 -9.70 -28.88
CA VAL A 350 -10.14 -8.28 -29.03
C VAL A 350 -11.29 -7.94 -28.11
N TYR A 351 -11.01 -7.19 -27.08
CA TYR A 351 -12.01 -6.67 -26.14
C TYR A 351 -12.30 -5.21 -26.47
N GLN A 352 -13.58 -4.91 -26.72
CA GLN A 352 -14.07 -3.57 -27.04
C GLN A 352 -14.87 -3.02 -25.86
N TRP A 353 -14.55 -1.82 -25.40
CA TRP A 353 -15.37 -1.05 -24.46
C TRP A 353 -16.07 0.09 -25.17
N HIS A 354 -17.38 0.12 -25.05
CA HIS A 354 -18.23 1.25 -25.44
C HIS A 354 -18.69 1.95 -24.17
N PHE A 355 -18.23 3.17 -23.99
CA PHE A 355 -18.67 3.98 -22.87
C PHE A 355 -19.87 4.82 -23.25
N THR A 356 -20.83 4.99 -22.33
CA THR A 356 -22.00 5.85 -22.53
C THR A 356 -21.68 7.34 -22.41
N ASP A 357 -20.53 7.65 -21.81
CA ASP A 357 -20.10 8.98 -21.37
C ASP A 357 -18.61 9.29 -21.65
N ALA A 358 -17.95 8.46 -22.45
CA ALA A 358 -16.54 8.62 -22.81
C ALA A 358 -16.25 8.00 -24.20
N GLU A 359 -15.05 8.25 -24.74
CA GLU A 359 -14.62 7.65 -26.00
C GLU A 359 -14.43 6.14 -25.88
N PRO A 360 -14.78 5.36 -26.94
CA PRO A 360 -14.58 3.92 -26.94
C PRO A 360 -13.10 3.57 -26.96
N TRP A 361 -12.76 2.43 -26.38
CA TRP A 361 -11.41 1.85 -26.36
C TRP A 361 -11.44 0.36 -26.65
N HIS A 362 -10.36 -0.17 -27.17
CA HIS A 362 -10.20 -1.60 -27.33
C HIS A 362 -8.83 -2.11 -26.89
N LEU A 363 -8.78 -3.37 -26.47
CA LEU A 363 -7.57 -4.11 -26.08
C LEU A 363 -7.41 -5.29 -27.03
N VAL A 364 -6.25 -5.41 -27.65
CA VAL A 364 -5.86 -6.57 -28.44
C VAL A 364 -4.81 -7.36 -27.67
N ILE A 365 -5.05 -8.66 -27.48
CA ILE A 365 -4.08 -9.62 -26.95
C ILE A 365 -3.73 -10.57 -28.07
N ASP A 366 -2.49 -10.56 -28.53
CA ASP A 366 -2.03 -11.40 -29.62
C ASP A 366 -0.58 -11.85 -29.39
N ASN A 367 -0.31 -13.15 -29.55
CA ASN A 367 1.02 -13.74 -29.44
C ASN A 367 1.81 -13.34 -28.19
N GLY A 368 1.14 -13.25 -27.04
CA GLY A 368 1.78 -12.90 -25.78
C GLY A 368 1.99 -11.39 -25.58
N SER A 369 1.58 -10.55 -26.52
CA SER A 369 1.62 -9.08 -26.42
C SER A 369 0.22 -8.50 -26.19
N THR A 370 0.19 -7.29 -25.62
CA THR A 370 -1.03 -6.51 -25.40
C THR A 370 -0.90 -5.13 -26.01
N ARG A 371 -1.98 -4.64 -26.62
CA ARG A 371 -2.08 -3.30 -27.19
C ARG A 371 -3.45 -2.72 -26.86
N ALA A 372 -3.50 -1.52 -26.29
CA ALA A 372 -4.73 -0.79 -26.02
C ALA A 372 -4.75 0.50 -26.83
N GLU A 373 -5.86 0.75 -27.54
CA GLU A 373 -5.98 1.90 -28.45
C GLU A 373 -7.38 2.52 -28.32
N PRO A 374 -7.52 3.84 -28.52
CA PRO A 374 -8.82 4.51 -28.61
C PRO A 374 -9.53 4.12 -29.89
N GLY A 375 -10.86 4.20 -29.86
CA GLY A 375 -11.73 3.92 -31.03
C GLY A 375 -12.24 2.49 -31.03
N GLU A 376 -12.86 2.16 -32.20
CA GLU A 376 -13.49 0.86 -32.39
C GLU A 376 -12.59 -0.12 -33.13
N ALA A 377 -12.54 -1.33 -32.61
CA ALA A 377 -11.83 -2.43 -33.27
C ALA A 377 -12.70 -3.13 -34.31
N PRO A 378 -12.14 -3.57 -35.45
CA PRO A 378 -12.85 -4.47 -36.36
C PRO A 378 -13.04 -5.86 -35.71
N ASN A 379 -14.28 -6.39 -35.76
CA ASN A 379 -14.61 -7.74 -35.29
C ASN A 379 -14.19 -8.08 -33.85
N PRO A 380 -14.68 -7.37 -32.83
CA PRO A 380 -14.32 -7.64 -31.44
C PRO A 380 -14.79 -9.03 -30.99
N THR A 381 -13.96 -9.73 -30.22
CA THR A 381 -14.28 -11.03 -29.61
C THR A 381 -15.37 -10.87 -28.53
N LEU A 382 -15.28 -9.78 -27.77
CA LEU A 382 -16.26 -9.41 -26.75
C LEU A 382 -16.39 -7.89 -26.70
N THR A 383 -17.61 -7.40 -26.66
CA THR A 383 -17.95 -5.99 -26.48
C THR A 383 -18.55 -5.78 -25.08
N LEU A 384 -18.15 -4.75 -24.39
CA LEU A 384 -18.64 -4.35 -23.08
C LEU A 384 -19.17 -2.92 -23.16
N GLU A 385 -20.43 -2.73 -22.82
CA GLU A 385 -21.06 -1.41 -22.74
C GLU A 385 -21.25 -1.05 -21.26
N ALA A 386 -20.73 0.10 -20.82
CA ALA A 386 -20.83 0.61 -19.44
C ALA A 386 -20.64 2.12 -19.42
N SER A 387 -20.94 2.79 -18.30
CA SER A 387 -20.40 4.12 -18.06
C SER A 387 -18.91 4.05 -17.70
N TRP A 388 -18.17 5.16 -17.89
CA TRP A 388 -16.78 5.26 -17.45
C TRP A 388 -16.63 4.97 -15.95
N LYS A 389 -17.54 5.54 -15.14
CA LYS A 389 -17.59 5.28 -13.68
C LYS A 389 -17.75 3.80 -13.37
N ASP A 390 -18.62 3.09 -14.05
CA ASP A 390 -18.86 1.66 -13.83
C ASP A 390 -17.64 0.82 -14.24
N PHE A 391 -16.98 1.17 -15.33
CA PHE A 391 -15.78 0.51 -15.80
C PHE A 391 -14.61 0.68 -14.80
N VAL A 392 -14.32 1.91 -14.39
CA VAL A 392 -13.31 2.20 -13.37
C VAL A 392 -13.65 1.49 -12.04
N GLY A 393 -14.93 1.47 -11.68
CA GLY A 393 -15.42 0.78 -10.49
C GLY A 393 -15.12 -0.72 -10.46
N MET A 394 -14.91 -1.37 -11.62
CA MET A 394 -14.55 -2.80 -11.65
C MET A 394 -13.16 -3.11 -11.09
N SER A 395 -12.28 -2.14 -10.99
CA SER A 395 -10.96 -2.30 -10.38
C SER A 395 -10.92 -2.09 -8.85
N LYS A 396 -12.05 -1.74 -8.24
CA LYS A 396 -12.14 -1.56 -6.78
C LYS A 396 -12.28 -2.91 -6.07
N PRO A 397 -11.77 -3.04 -4.84
CA PRO A 397 -11.78 -4.31 -4.09
C PRO A 397 -13.17 -4.92 -3.85
N ASP A 398 -14.18 -4.08 -3.70
CA ASP A 398 -15.58 -4.44 -3.47
C ASP A 398 -16.40 -4.61 -4.76
N ALA A 399 -15.76 -4.56 -5.92
CA ALA A 399 -16.42 -4.67 -7.20
C ALA A 399 -17.13 -6.03 -7.37
N ASN A 400 -18.36 -5.98 -7.85
CA ASN A 400 -19.12 -7.18 -8.18
C ASN A 400 -19.63 -7.11 -9.64
N PRO A 401 -18.80 -7.55 -10.62
CA PRO A 401 -19.17 -7.50 -12.03
C PRO A 401 -20.45 -8.26 -12.36
N LEU A 402 -20.74 -9.37 -11.65
CA LEU A 402 -21.98 -10.14 -11.85
C LEU A 402 -23.22 -9.30 -11.47
N LYS A 403 -23.16 -8.61 -10.31
CA LYS A 403 -24.21 -7.67 -9.90
C LYS A 403 -24.37 -6.54 -10.92
N MET A 404 -23.28 -6.03 -11.48
CA MET A 404 -23.32 -4.98 -12.51
C MET A 404 -24.00 -5.47 -13.79
N VAL A 405 -23.77 -6.72 -14.20
CA VAL A 405 -24.48 -7.32 -15.34
C VAL A 405 -25.98 -7.50 -15.03
N LEU A 406 -26.33 -8.02 -13.87
CA LEU A 406 -27.73 -8.21 -13.45
C LEU A 406 -28.49 -6.88 -13.38
N THR A 407 -27.84 -5.81 -12.96
CA THR A 407 -28.42 -4.45 -12.88
C THR A 407 -28.28 -3.65 -14.17
N ARG A 408 -27.78 -4.25 -15.26
CA ARG A 408 -27.55 -3.64 -16.58
C ARG A 408 -26.57 -2.44 -16.57
N ARG A 409 -25.78 -2.30 -15.53
CA ARG A 409 -24.68 -1.32 -15.47
C ARG A 409 -23.50 -1.76 -16.35
N LEU A 410 -23.31 -3.06 -16.53
CA LEU A 410 -22.37 -3.65 -17.47
C LEU A 410 -23.14 -4.56 -18.44
N ARG A 411 -23.00 -4.33 -19.75
CA ARG A 411 -23.70 -5.07 -20.79
C ARG A 411 -22.70 -5.77 -21.70
N PRO A 412 -22.35 -7.03 -21.44
CA PRO A 412 -21.47 -7.79 -22.30
C PRO A 412 -22.23 -8.27 -23.55
N ARG A 413 -21.61 -8.16 -24.72
CA ARG A 413 -22.08 -8.70 -26.01
C ARG A 413 -21.01 -9.64 -26.57
N GLY A 414 -21.29 -10.92 -26.55
CA GLY A 414 -20.40 -11.99 -26.98
C GLY A 414 -20.86 -13.32 -26.42
N SER A 415 -20.09 -14.38 -26.65
CA SER A 415 -20.45 -15.71 -26.13
C SER A 415 -20.16 -15.80 -24.64
N ILE A 416 -20.91 -16.65 -23.92
CA ILE A 416 -20.67 -16.94 -22.49
C ILE A 416 -19.22 -17.43 -22.26
N ARG A 417 -18.68 -18.16 -23.23
CA ARG A 417 -17.29 -18.65 -23.19
C ARG A 417 -16.29 -17.49 -23.14
N GLU A 418 -16.51 -16.44 -23.96
CA GLU A 418 -15.61 -15.27 -24.00
C GLU A 418 -15.76 -14.40 -22.76
N ILE A 419 -16.95 -14.27 -22.18
CA ILE A 419 -17.16 -13.61 -20.89
C ILE A 419 -16.40 -14.34 -19.78
N ALA A 420 -16.47 -15.67 -19.76
CA ALA A 420 -15.71 -16.48 -18.78
C ALA A 420 -14.18 -16.39 -19.01
N ARG A 421 -13.77 -16.25 -20.28
CA ARG A 421 -12.35 -16.08 -20.65
C ARG A 421 -11.80 -14.73 -20.19
N MET A 422 -12.55 -13.66 -20.36
CA MET A 422 -12.17 -12.33 -19.89
C MET A 422 -11.88 -12.31 -18.38
N ARG A 423 -12.64 -13.07 -17.58
CA ARG A 423 -12.37 -13.21 -16.15
C ARG A 423 -11.00 -13.85 -15.84
N LYS A 424 -10.46 -14.66 -16.76
CA LYS A 424 -9.11 -15.23 -16.61
C LYS A 424 -8.02 -14.29 -17.07
N VAL A 425 -8.35 -13.39 -18.00
CA VAL A 425 -7.43 -12.36 -18.50
C VAL A 425 -7.15 -11.30 -17.42
N PHE A 426 -8.15 -10.95 -16.63
CA PHE A 426 -8.09 -9.89 -15.61
C PHE A 426 -8.27 -10.44 -14.17
N ARG A 427 -7.66 -11.57 -13.91
CA ARG A 427 -7.73 -12.23 -12.59
C ARG A 427 -6.60 -11.77 -11.67
#